data_b0561b7940ac3ad0889571f6e6f44737
#
_entry.id   b0561b7940ac3ad0889571f6e6f44737
#
_cell.length_a   1.000
_cell.length_b   1.000
_cell.length_c   1.000
_cell.angle_alpha   90.00
_cell.angle_beta   90.00
_cell.angle_gamma   90.00
#
_symmetry.space_group_name_H-M   'P 1'
#
loop_
_entity.id
_entity.type
_entity.pdbx_description
1 polymer ?
#
loop_
_entity_poly.entity_id
_entity_poly.type
_entity_poly.pdbx_seq_one_letter_code
_entity_poly.pdbx_strand_id
1 'polypeptide(L)'
;MANKFLMALVLVLIFPVFAFAKDSPEWVANLNVAQETGQLAIVRGIKGSDAEFSFHVKDFDGKWSEIISCPAFIGKKGWGKTREGDMKTPKGVFHFTMAFGIKDFYGCKIGYTKVDDTNYWVGDSNSEYYNQFVSTSYYDDFNKKDSEHVIDYNPGYQYCLNISYNEDGVPRLGSAIFLHCYTKNKFTGGCVAIPEDKMAEVLENVRDDCIIIMDTDKNIRNY
;
A
#
# COMPACT_ATOMS: atom_id res chain seq x y z
N MET A 1 57.82 32.27 -12.35
CA MET A 1 56.40 32.70 -12.32
C MET A 1 55.51 31.46 -12.17
N ALA A 2 55.02 31.20 -10.98
CA ALA A 2 54.18 30.01 -10.69
C ALA A 2 52.70 30.38 -10.74
N ASN A 3 51.98 29.83 -11.72
CA ASN A 3 50.56 30.00 -11.88
C ASN A 3 49.81 29.15 -10.83
N LYS A 4 49.21 29.79 -9.85
CA LYS A 4 48.27 29.13 -8.89
C LYS A 4 46.91 29.03 -9.54
N PHE A 5 46.54 27.82 -10.01
CA PHE A 5 45.16 27.52 -10.38
C PHE A 5 44.34 27.39 -9.09
N LEU A 6 43.40 28.31 -8.88
CA LEU A 6 42.42 28.25 -7.82
C LEU A 6 41.23 27.40 -8.32
N MET A 7 41.14 26.16 -7.86
CA MET A 7 40.04 25.27 -8.18
C MET A 7 38.86 25.64 -7.26
N ALA A 8 37.89 26.36 -7.79
CA ALA A 8 36.66 26.65 -7.07
C ALA A 8 35.78 25.36 -6.99
N LEU A 9 35.64 24.85 -5.78
CA LEU A 9 34.73 23.73 -5.48
C LEU A 9 33.30 24.27 -5.50
N VAL A 10 32.55 24.01 -6.57
CA VAL A 10 31.11 24.31 -6.65
C VAL A 10 30.36 23.23 -5.88
N LEU A 11 29.96 23.55 -4.66
CA LEU A 11 29.06 22.70 -3.85
C LEU A 11 27.66 22.81 -4.43
N VAL A 12 27.25 21.85 -5.26
CA VAL A 12 25.87 21.74 -5.73
C VAL A 12 25.03 21.20 -4.59
N LEU A 13 24.35 22.10 -3.87
CA LEU A 13 23.31 21.74 -2.93
C LEU A 13 22.13 21.18 -3.71
N ILE A 14 22.02 19.86 -3.81
CA ILE A 14 20.83 19.18 -4.30
C ILE A 14 19.77 19.30 -3.19
N PHE A 15 18.95 20.34 -3.26
CA PHE A 15 17.73 20.38 -2.49
C PHE A 15 16.78 19.33 -3.08
N PRO A 16 16.31 18.36 -2.28
CA PRO A 16 15.22 17.51 -2.75
C PRO A 16 14.04 18.44 -3.06
N VAL A 17 13.59 18.43 -4.30
CA VAL A 17 12.37 19.12 -4.72
C VAL A 17 11.23 18.33 -4.09
N PHE A 18 10.81 18.69 -2.86
CA PHE A 18 9.52 18.32 -2.31
C PHE A 18 8.48 19.10 -3.13
N ALA A 19 8.07 18.52 -4.27
CA ALA A 19 6.97 19.02 -5.04
C ALA A 19 5.72 18.90 -4.17
N PHE A 20 5.29 20.03 -3.56
CA PHE A 20 3.97 20.26 -3.00
C PHE A 20 3.51 19.38 -1.81
N ALA A 21 4.36 19.18 -0.81
CA ALA A 21 3.87 18.73 0.49
C ALA A 21 2.93 19.82 1.07
N LYS A 22 1.68 19.45 1.30
CA LYS A 22 0.67 20.29 1.92
C LYS A 22 0.57 19.94 3.40
N ASP A 23 0.35 20.93 4.28
CA ASP A 23 0.06 20.62 5.67
C ASP A 23 -1.11 19.62 5.77
N SER A 24 -0.91 18.56 6.54
CA SER A 24 -2.00 17.60 6.80
C SER A 24 -3.15 18.29 7.53
N PRO A 25 -4.40 17.89 7.28
CA PRO A 25 -5.52 18.35 8.12
C PRO A 25 -5.24 18.05 9.60
N GLU A 26 -5.62 18.97 10.48
CA GLU A 26 -5.36 18.90 11.93
C GLU A 26 -5.83 17.57 12.55
N TRP A 27 -6.95 17.01 12.08
CA TRP A 27 -7.47 15.76 12.61
C TRP A 27 -6.52 14.56 12.39
N VAL A 28 -5.61 14.62 11.40
CA VAL A 28 -4.61 13.56 11.16
C VAL A 28 -3.61 13.49 12.33
N ALA A 29 -3.12 14.63 12.79
CA ALA A 29 -2.22 14.70 13.93
C ALA A 29 -2.89 14.29 15.26
N ASN A 30 -4.22 14.39 15.32
CA ASN A 30 -5.02 14.07 16.50
C ASN A 30 -5.49 12.61 16.55
N LEU A 31 -5.19 11.77 15.54
CA LEU A 31 -5.44 10.34 15.59
C LEU A 31 -4.58 9.68 16.67
N ASN A 32 -5.13 8.72 17.40
CA ASN A 32 -4.35 7.96 18.40
C ASN A 32 -3.16 7.26 17.74
N VAL A 33 -3.39 6.64 16.58
CA VAL A 33 -2.35 5.96 15.80
C VAL A 33 -1.23 6.90 15.31
N ALA A 34 -1.47 8.21 15.20
CA ALA A 34 -0.45 9.19 14.82
C ALA A 34 0.65 9.38 15.88
N GLN A 35 0.42 8.88 17.11
CA GLN A 35 1.44 8.88 18.17
C GLN A 35 2.40 7.71 18.05
N GLU A 36 2.03 6.66 17.30
CA GLU A 36 2.74 5.39 17.22
C GLU A 36 3.66 5.30 15.99
N THR A 37 3.50 6.22 15.02
CA THR A 37 4.21 6.15 13.73
C THR A 37 4.67 7.52 13.23
N GLY A 38 5.60 7.49 12.29
CA GLY A 38 6.00 8.64 11.47
C GLY A 38 5.35 8.68 10.09
N GLN A 39 4.51 7.67 9.73
CA GLN A 39 3.82 7.62 8.44
C GLN A 39 2.40 7.07 8.55
N LEU A 40 1.45 7.76 7.92
CA LEU A 40 0.06 7.32 7.84
C LEU A 40 -0.41 7.27 6.38
N ALA A 41 -0.88 6.09 5.97
CA ALA A 41 -1.71 5.92 4.79
C ALA A 41 -3.18 5.92 5.24
N ILE A 42 -4.04 6.70 4.61
CA ILE A 42 -5.44 6.85 5.00
C ILE A 42 -6.34 6.54 3.81
N VAL A 43 -7.24 5.57 3.96
CA VAL A 43 -8.28 5.25 2.97
C VAL A 43 -9.64 5.64 3.54
N ARG A 44 -10.17 6.73 3.05
CA ARG A 44 -11.41 7.34 3.50
C ARG A 44 -12.54 7.06 2.51
N GLY A 45 -13.57 6.31 2.92
CA GLY A 45 -14.73 6.00 2.08
C GLY A 45 -15.58 7.23 1.79
N ILE A 46 -15.98 7.40 0.54
CA ILE A 46 -16.86 8.49 0.09
C ILE A 46 -18.27 7.96 -0.12
N LYS A 47 -18.46 7.10 -1.13
CA LYS A 47 -19.76 6.51 -1.47
C LYS A 47 -19.59 5.23 -2.28
N GLY A 48 -20.27 4.15 -1.86
CA GLY A 48 -20.20 2.86 -2.56
C GLY A 48 -18.78 2.31 -2.57
N SER A 49 -18.18 2.17 -3.74
CA SER A 49 -16.77 1.78 -3.92
C SER A 49 -15.81 2.96 -4.08
N ASP A 50 -16.30 4.19 -4.12
CA ASP A 50 -15.45 5.37 -4.22
C ASP A 50 -14.85 5.71 -2.85
N ALA A 51 -13.55 5.97 -2.83
CA ALA A 51 -12.79 6.38 -1.68
C ALA A 51 -11.74 7.42 -2.07
N GLU A 52 -11.07 7.97 -1.08
CA GLU A 52 -9.89 8.81 -1.21
C GLU A 52 -8.73 8.15 -0.48
N PHE A 53 -7.60 8.14 -1.11
CA PHE A 53 -6.33 7.74 -0.51
C PHE A 53 -5.49 8.97 -0.24
N SER A 54 -4.89 9.06 0.95
CA SER A 54 -3.88 10.07 1.26
C SER A 54 -2.72 9.44 2.02
N PHE A 55 -1.51 9.99 1.81
CA PHE A 55 -0.30 9.54 2.46
C PHE A 55 0.38 10.71 3.17
N HIS A 56 0.63 10.54 4.45
CA HIS A 56 1.11 11.57 5.35
C HIS A 56 2.43 11.17 5.99
N VAL A 57 3.31 12.14 6.18
CA VAL A 57 4.60 11.96 6.87
C VAL A 57 4.75 12.97 7.99
N LYS A 58 5.32 12.54 9.12
CA LYS A 58 5.69 13.38 10.25
C LYS A 58 7.17 13.75 10.12
N ASP A 59 7.47 15.03 10.25
CA ASP A 59 8.83 15.51 10.30
C ASP A 59 9.44 15.42 11.72
N PHE A 60 10.68 15.85 11.88
CA PHE A 60 11.40 15.81 13.15
C PHE A 60 10.82 16.76 14.21
N ASP A 61 10.09 17.80 13.80
CA ASP A 61 9.42 18.75 14.67
C ASP A 61 8.00 18.27 15.06
N GLY A 62 7.61 17.09 14.57
CA GLY A 62 6.31 16.48 14.84
C GLY A 62 5.17 16.98 13.94
N LYS A 63 5.49 17.79 12.92
CA LYS A 63 4.52 18.33 11.98
C LYS A 63 4.17 17.29 10.92
N TRP A 64 2.88 17.08 10.65
CA TRP A 64 2.37 16.20 9.62
C TRP A 64 2.18 16.94 8.29
N SER A 65 2.64 16.33 7.21
CA SER A 65 2.48 16.80 5.84
C SER A 65 1.85 15.73 4.96
N GLU A 66 0.83 16.11 4.17
CA GLU A 66 0.24 15.27 3.12
C GLU A 66 1.14 15.35 1.88
N ILE A 67 1.74 14.23 1.50
CA ILE A 67 2.63 14.15 0.34
C ILE A 67 1.97 13.51 -0.88
N ILE A 68 0.93 12.70 -0.69
CA ILE A 68 0.14 12.09 -1.76
C ILE A 68 -1.34 12.21 -1.39
N SER A 69 -2.17 12.56 -2.38
CA SER A 69 -3.63 12.50 -2.28
C SER A 69 -4.19 12.16 -3.65
N CYS A 70 -5.09 11.16 -3.73
CA CYS A 70 -5.71 10.76 -4.98
C CYS A 70 -7.04 10.04 -4.74
N PRO A 71 -7.93 9.99 -5.76
CA PRO A 71 -9.07 9.10 -5.74
C PRO A 71 -8.64 7.64 -5.60
N ALA A 72 -9.46 6.84 -4.90
CA ALA A 72 -9.25 5.42 -4.72
C ALA A 72 -10.53 4.62 -4.97
N PHE A 73 -10.39 3.35 -5.26
CA PHE A 73 -11.51 2.41 -5.32
C PHE A 73 -11.31 1.29 -4.31
N ILE A 74 -12.41 0.89 -3.68
CA ILE A 74 -12.47 -0.19 -2.69
C ILE A 74 -13.39 -1.32 -3.17
N GLY A 75 -13.64 -2.29 -2.31
CA GLY A 75 -14.53 -3.41 -2.59
C GLY A 75 -15.88 -2.98 -3.18
N LYS A 76 -16.37 -3.70 -4.18
CA LYS A 76 -17.64 -3.43 -4.88
C LYS A 76 -18.82 -3.26 -3.93
N LYS A 77 -18.80 -3.95 -2.78
CA LYS A 77 -19.85 -3.88 -1.75
C LYS A 77 -19.46 -3.01 -0.56
N GLY A 78 -18.46 -2.12 -0.74
CA GLY A 78 -18.01 -1.18 0.28
C GLY A 78 -17.23 -1.85 1.40
N TRP A 79 -17.54 -1.48 2.62
CA TRP A 79 -16.78 -1.75 3.82
C TRP A 79 -17.27 -2.94 4.63
N GLY A 80 -16.40 -3.44 5.52
CA GLY A 80 -16.75 -4.42 6.54
C GLY A 80 -16.60 -5.86 6.04
N LYS A 81 -15.40 -6.18 5.50
CA LYS A 81 -15.01 -7.54 5.14
C LYS A 81 -15.11 -8.48 6.34
N THR A 82 -15.71 -9.65 6.12
CA THR A 82 -15.90 -10.69 7.16
C THR A 82 -15.63 -12.09 6.66
N ARG A 83 -15.48 -12.28 5.34
CA ARG A 83 -15.23 -13.60 4.75
C ARG A 83 -14.64 -13.47 3.33
N GLU A 84 -14.11 -14.61 2.87
CA GLU A 84 -13.62 -14.74 1.48
C GLU A 84 -14.75 -14.44 0.48
N GLY A 85 -14.43 -13.75 -0.62
CA GLY A 85 -15.33 -13.47 -1.73
C GLY A 85 -16.51 -12.54 -1.43
N ASP A 86 -16.56 -11.86 -0.28
CA ASP A 86 -17.65 -10.95 0.09
C ASP A 86 -17.65 -9.62 -0.66
N MET A 87 -16.60 -9.32 -1.41
CA MET A 87 -16.41 -8.10 -2.20
C MET A 87 -16.37 -6.82 -1.35
N LYS A 88 -15.97 -6.94 -0.09
CA LYS A 88 -15.86 -5.81 0.84
C LYS A 88 -14.40 -5.56 1.23
N THR A 89 -14.09 -4.30 1.51
CA THR A 89 -12.80 -3.88 2.08
C THR A 89 -12.87 -3.94 3.60
N PRO A 90 -11.85 -4.45 4.29
CA PRO A 90 -11.80 -4.42 5.74
C PRO A 90 -11.75 -2.99 6.27
N LYS A 91 -12.17 -2.82 7.53
CA LYS A 91 -12.04 -1.58 8.29
C LYS A 91 -11.11 -1.80 9.46
N GLY A 92 -10.32 -0.79 9.79
CA GLY A 92 -9.43 -0.87 10.93
C GLY A 92 -8.08 -0.21 10.70
N VAL A 93 -7.18 -0.57 11.58
CA VAL A 93 -5.76 -0.19 11.57
C VAL A 93 -4.96 -1.39 11.12
N PHE A 94 -4.09 -1.17 10.13
CA PHE A 94 -3.24 -2.20 9.54
C PHE A 94 -1.85 -1.63 9.26
N HIS A 95 -0.92 -2.47 8.83
CA HIS A 95 0.40 -2.09 8.33
C HIS A 95 0.68 -2.76 6.98
N PHE A 96 1.77 -2.39 6.34
CA PHE A 96 2.23 -3.04 5.13
C PHE A 96 3.28 -4.10 5.47
N THR A 97 3.10 -5.34 4.98
CA THR A 97 3.99 -6.46 5.31
C THR A 97 5.01 -6.74 4.23
N MET A 98 4.71 -6.44 2.97
CA MET A 98 5.62 -6.59 1.84
C MET A 98 5.20 -5.73 0.65
N ALA A 99 6.16 -5.41 -0.20
CA ALA A 99 5.93 -4.82 -1.53
C ALA A 99 6.27 -5.84 -2.62
N PHE A 100 5.46 -5.86 -3.68
CA PHE A 100 5.69 -6.72 -4.84
C PHE A 100 5.05 -6.13 -6.11
N GLY A 101 5.39 -6.68 -7.26
CA GLY A 101 4.71 -6.27 -8.49
C GLY A 101 5.30 -6.83 -9.77
N ILE A 102 4.55 -6.65 -10.87
CA ILE A 102 4.91 -7.14 -12.20
C ILE A 102 6.00 -6.27 -12.82
N LYS A 103 6.02 -4.97 -12.56
CA LYS A 103 7.09 -4.05 -13.00
C LYS A 103 8.30 -4.10 -12.08
N ASP A 104 9.46 -3.80 -12.63
CA ASP A 104 10.64 -3.55 -11.79
C ASP A 104 10.46 -2.28 -10.97
N PHE A 105 10.93 -2.32 -9.72
CA PHE A 105 10.98 -1.16 -8.85
C PHE A 105 12.24 -1.21 -7.98
N TYR A 106 12.93 -0.08 -7.91
CA TYR A 106 14.17 0.05 -7.15
C TYR A 106 14.03 1.13 -6.09
N GLY A 107 14.58 0.89 -4.90
CA GLY A 107 14.59 1.88 -3.82
C GLY A 107 13.40 1.83 -2.86
N CYS A 108 12.52 0.83 -2.96
CA CYS A 108 11.50 0.58 -1.94
C CYS A 108 12.16 0.21 -0.60
N LYS A 109 11.85 0.94 0.46
CA LYS A 109 12.54 0.80 1.76
C LYS A 109 12.10 -0.43 2.55
N ILE A 110 10.91 -0.94 2.30
CA ILE A 110 10.38 -2.16 2.94
C ILE A 110 10.71 -3.44 2.16
N GLY A 111 11.62 -3.35 1.17
CA GLY A 111 11.90 -4.44 0.25
C GLY A 111 10.84 -4.61 -0.84
N TYR A 112 11.26 -5.09 -2.01
CA TYR A 112 10.38 -5.27 -3.16
C TYR A 112 10.66 -6.59 -3.86
N THR A 113 9.62 -7.38 -4.10
CA THR A 113 9.70 -8.63 -4.85
C THR A 113 9.17 -8.42 -6.27
N LYS A 114 10.05 -8.53 -7.26
CA LYS A 114 9.65 -8.64 -8.66
C LYS A 114 8.93 -9.96 -8.87
N VAL A 115 7.70 -9.89 -9.36
CA VAL A 115 6.87 -11.06 -9.63
C VAL A 115 7.32 -11.78 -10.91
N ASP A 116 7.33 -13.10 -10.86
CA ASP A 116 7.51 -14.01 -11.98
C ASP A 116 6.36 -15.03 -12.07
N ASP A 117 6.45 -15.97 -13.03
CA ASP A 117 5.43 -16.99 -13.32
C ASP A 117 5.30 -18.09 -12.25
N THR A 118 6.16 -18.08 -11.25
CA THR A 118 6.09 -19.01 -10.12
C THR A 118 5.31 -18.46 -8.93
N ASN A 119 4.99 -17.17 -8.92
CA ASN A 119 4.46 -16.49 -7.75
C ASN A 119 2.94 -16.55 -7.66
N TYR A 120 2.46 -16.99 -6.50
CA TYR A 120 1.04 -17.05 -6.14
C TYR A 120 0.78 -16.35 -4.81
N TRP A 121 -0.42 -15.76 -4.70
CA TRP A 121 -1.02 -15.46 -3.41
C TRP A 121 -2.05 -16.55 -3.10
N VAL A 122 -1.82 -17.33 -2.05
CA VAL A 122 -2.63 -18.52 -1.77
C VAL A 122 -3.98 -18.14 -1.18
N GLY A 123 -5.05 -18.40 -1.93
CA GLY A 123 -6.45 -18.21 -1.53
C GLY A 123 -7.16 -19.51 -1.11
N ASP A 124 -6.47 -20.64 -1.21
CA ASP A 124 -6.97 -21.93 -0.74
C ASP A 124 -7.04 -21.98 0.79
N SER A 125 -8.24 -21.86 1.34
CA SER A 125 -8.46 -21.83 2.78
C SER A 125 -8.19 -23.17 3.50
N ASN A 126 -7.87 -24.24 2.77
CA ASN A 126 -7.47 -25.53 3.36
C ASN A 126 -5.95 -25.70 3.38
N SER A 127 -5.21 -24.83 2.70
CA SER A 127 -3.74 -24.86 2.67
C SER A 127 -3.15 -24.21 3.92
N GLU A 128 -2.05 -24.74 4.41
CA GLU A 128 -1.23 -24.10 5.46
C GLU A 128 -0.62 -22.77 5.03
N TYR A 129 -0.56 -22.52 3.70
CA TYR A 129 -0.08 -21.26 3.10
C TYR A 129 -1.20 -20.23 2.86
N TYR A 130 -2.43 -20.47 3.35
CA TYR A 130 -3.53 -19.55 3.14
C TYR A 130 -3.17 -18.12 3.53
N ASN A 131 -3.49 -17.18 2.63
CA ASN A 131 -3.17 -15.75 2.71
C ASN A 131 -1.66 -15.43 2.72
N GLN A 132 -0.84 -16.25 2.09
CA GLN A 132 0.61 -16.03 1.96
C GLN A 132 1.02 -15.89 0.49
N PHE A 133 2.09 -15.12 0.28
CA PHE A 133 2.81 -15.04 -0.98
C PHE A 133 3.80 -16.21 -1.07
N VAL A 134 3.69 -17.02 -2.11
CA VAL A 134 4.55 -18.19 -2.30
C VAL A 134 5.13 -18.25 -3.71
N SER A 135 6.25 -18.98 -3.87
CA SER A 135 6.75 -19.40 -5.17
C SER A 135 6.56 -20.92 -5.30
N THR A 136 5.95 -21.36 -6.40
CA THR A 136 5.77 -22.78 -6.72
C THR A 136 7.09 -23.52 -6.93
N SER A 137 8.21 -22.81 -7.02
CA SER A 137 9.55 -23.42 -6.99
C SER A 137 9.88 -24.07 -5.64
N TYR A 138 9.18 -23.69 -4.57
CA TYR A 138 9.42 -24.16 -3.20
C TYR A 138 8.18 -24.76 -2.54
N TYR A 139 6.98 -24.23 -2.84
CA TYR A 139 5.72 -24.57 -2.20
C TYR A 139 4.62 -24.73 -3.25
N ASP A 140 4.17 -25.96 -3.52
CA ASP A 140 3.18 -26.25 -4.58
C ASP A 140 1.97 -27.08 -4.06
N ASP A 141 1.82 -27.23 -2.75
CA ASP A 141 0.73 -27.98 -2.12
C ASP A 141 -0.42 -27.03 -1.73
N PHE A 142 -1.12 -26.51 -2.74
CA PHE A 142 -2.33 -25.71 -2.60
C PHE A 142 -3.15 -25.73 -3.90
N ASN A 143 -4.44 -25.40 -3.80
CA ASN A 143 -5.33 -25.31 -4.95
C ASN A 143 -5.08 -23.99 -5.73
N LYS A 144 -4.41 -24.09 -6.87
CA LYS A 144 -4.11 -22.94 -7.75
C LYS A 144 -5.37 -22.24 -8.29
N LYS A 145 -6.53 -22.93 -8.38
CA LYS A 145 -7.78 -22.33 -8.86
C LYS A 145 -8.43 -21.40 -7.82
N ASP A 146 -8.13 -21.63 -6.55
CA ASP A 146 -8.61 -20.80 -5.44
C ASP A 146 -7.57 -19.76 -5.02
N SER A 147 -6.44 -19.66 -5.76
CA SER A 147 -5.31 -18.78 -5.49
C SER A 147 -5.08 -17.80 -6.63
N GLU A 148 -4.46 -16.69 -6.35
CA GLU A 148 -4.11 -15.69 -7.36
C GLU A 148 -2.73 -15.99 -7.95
N HIS A 149 -2.65 -16.34 -9.24
CA HIS A 149 -1.40 -16.32 -9.99
C HIS A 149 -1.05 -14.85 -10.26
N VAL A 150 -0.14 -14.30 -9.46
CA VAL A 150 0.02 -12.84 -9.30
C VAL A 150 0.32 -12.13 -10.61
N ILE A 151 1.10 -12.75 -11.50
CA ILE A 151 1.51 -12.15 -12.77
C ILE A 151 0.33 -11.93 -13.74
N ASP A 152 -0.79 -12.66 -13.58
CA ASP A 152 -1.97 -12.57 -14.46
C ASP A 152 -2.84 -11.33 -14.16
N TYR A 153 -2.59 -10.64 -13.06
CA TYR A 153 -3.39 -9.48 -12.63
C TYR A 153 -2.91 -8.14 -13.19
N ASN A 154 -2.37 -8.16 -14.41
CA ASN A 154 -1.99 -6.95 -15.14
C ASN A 154 -3.24 -6.18 -15.64
N PRO A 155 -3.34 -4.85 -15.52
CA PRO A 155 -2.37 -3.90 -14.94
C PRO A 155 -2.49 -3.68 -13.43
N GLY A 156 -3.43 -4.31 -12.75
CA GLY A 156 -3.70 -4.06 -11.33
C GLY A 156 -2.48 -4.26 -10.43
N TYR A 157 -1.72 -5.32 -10.67
CA TYR A 157 -0.56 -5.68 -9.84
C TYR A 157 0.77 -5.24 -10.44
N GLN A 158 0.79 -4.14 -11.22
CA GLN A 158 2.05 -3.52 -11.64
C GLN A 158 2.91 -3.16 -10.42
N TYR A 159 2.28 -2.63 -9.36
CA TYR A 159 2.84 -2.33 -8.05
C TYR A 159 1.82 -2.64 -6.97
N CYS A 160 2.26 -3.33 -5.91
CA CYS A 160 1.41 -3.74 -4.79
C CYS A 160 2.10 -3.57 -3.45
N LEU A 161 1.30 -3.29 -2.42
CA LEU A 161 1.64 -3.40 -1.01
C LEU A 161 0.63 -4.33 -0.34
N ASN A 162 1.08 -5.38 0.32
CA ASN A 162 0.20 -6.23 1.12
C ASN A 162 -0.21 -5.50 2.40
N ILE A 163 -1.51 -5.48 2.66
CA ILE A 163 -2.11 -4.94 3.90
C ILE A 163 -2.29 -6.11 4.88
N SER A 164 -1.90 -5.94 6.13
CA SER A 164 -1.86 -6.98 7.19
C SER A 164 -3.25 -7.48 7.65
N TYR A 165 -4.22 -7.49 6.74
CA TYR A 165 -5.53 -8.09 7.01
C TYR A 165 -5.42 -9.61 7.02
N ASN A 166 -5.94 -10.25 8.10
CA ASN A 166 -5.90 -11.70 8.27
C ASN A 166 -4.49 -12.29 8.16
N GLU A 167 -3.51 -11.63 8.75
CA GLU A 167 -2.10 -12.03 8.70
C GLU A 167 -1.87 -13.43 9.29
N ASP A 168 -2.66 -13.80 10.31
CA ASP A 168 -2.63 -15.14 10.92
C ASP A 168 -3.19 -16.25 10.01
N GLY A 169 -3.69 -15.91 8.82
CA GLY A 169 -4.22 -16.89 7.87
C GLY A 169 -5.46 -17.64 8.37
N VAL A 170 -6.33 -16.98 9.14
CA VAL A 170 -7.57 -17.59 9.62
C VAL A 170 -8.41 -18.03 8.42
N PRO A 171 -8.71 -19.35 8.27
CA PRO A 171 -9.39 -19.89 7.11
C PRO A 171 -10.72 -19.20 6.81
N ARG A 172 -10.94 -18.85 5.54
CA ARG A 172 -12.18 -18.22 5.03
C ARG A 172 -12.47 -16.81 5.54
N LEU A 173 -11.64 -16.20 6.37
CA LEU A 173 -11.82 -14.81 6.82
C LEU A 173 -11.60 -13.82 5.67
N GLY A 174 -10.80 -14.21 4.70
CA GLY A 174 -10.44 -13.43 3.52
C GLY A 174 -8.93 -13.35 3.35
N SER A 175 -8.50 -13.28 2.10
CA SER A 175 -7.11 -13.24 1.68
C SER A 175 -6.87 -12.14 0.64
N ALA A 176 -5.61 -11.90 0.27
CA ALA A 176 -5.21 -11.04 -0.83
C ALA A 176 -5.79 -9.61 -0.73
N ILE A 177 -5.54 -8.93 0.39
CA ILE A 177 -5.94 -7.53 0.57
C ILE A 177 -4.75 -6.62 0.37
N PHE A 178 -4.72 -5.91 -0.77
CA PHE A 178 -3.59 -5.09 -1.21
C PHE A 178 -3.98 -3.63 -1.42
N LEU A 179 -3.02 -2.74 -1.30
CA LEU A 179 -3.00 -1.47 -2.01
C LEU A 179 -2.31 -1.72 -3.36
N HIS A 180 -2.98 -1.44 -4.49
CA HIS A 180 -2.50 -1.77 -5.83
C HIS A 180 -2.90 -0.73 -6.89
N CYS A 181 -2.45 -0.91 -8.13
CA CYS A 181 -2.74 0.01 -9.23
C CYS A 181 -4.19 -0.12 -9.72
N TYR A 182 -4.74 0.95 -10.31
CA TYR A 182 -6.04 0.92 -10.99
C TYR A 182 -6.12 -0.17 -12.05
N THR A 183 -7.33 -0.70 -12.20
CA THR A 183 -7.75 -1.50 -13.36
C THR A 183 -8.80 -0.73 -14.15
N LYS A 184 -9.39 -1.36 -15.16
CA LYS A 184 -10.56 -0.82 -15.89
C LYS A 184 -11.82 -0.69 -15.03
N ASN A 185 -11.88 -1.40 -13.90
CA ASN A 185 -13.03 -1.40 -12.99
C ASN A 185 -12.89 -0.28 -11.96
N LYS A 186 -14.03 0.36 -11.64
CA LYS A 186 -14.13 1.35 -10.56
C LYS A 186 -14.50 0.69 -9.22
N PHE A 187 -14.01 -0.49 -8.97
CA PHE A 187 -14.16 -1.25 -7.72
C PHE A 187 -13.14 -2.40 -7.69
N THR A 188 -12.94 -2.96 -6.51
CA THR A 188 -12.08 -4.14 -6.27
C THR A 188 -12.88 -5.32 -5.69
N GLY A 189 -12.19 -6.44 -5.46
CA GLY A 189 -12.71 -7.58 -4.69
C GLY A 189 -12.68 -7.39 -3.18
N GLY A 190 -11.99 -6.35 -2.71
CA GLY A 190 -11.76 -6.06 -1.29
C GLY A 190 -10.50 -5.23 -1.06
N CYS A 191 -9.60 -5.20 -2.02
CA CYS A 191 -8.39 -4.38 -2.04
C CYS A 191 -8.70 -2.88 -2.09
N VAL A 192 -7.65 -2.07 -2.05
CA VAL A 192 -7.67 -0.64 -2.34
C VAL A 192 -6.89 -0.41 -3.63
N ALA A 193 -7.50 0.22 -4.62
CA ALA A 193 -6.83 0.59 -5.87
C ALA A 193 -6.62 2.09 -5.96
N ILE A 194 -5.44 2.52 -6.45
CA ILE A 194 -5.06 3.92 -6.70
C ILE A 194 -4.38 4.06 -8.07
N PRO A 195 -4.20 5.27 -8.62
CA PRO A 195 -3.45 5.47 -9.86
C PRO A 195 -2.04 4.89 -9.80
N GLU A 196 -1.55 4.35 -10.92
CA GLU A 196 -0.24 3.67 -10.98
C GLU A 196 0.92 4.59 -10.61
N ASP A 197 0.91 5.85 -11.09
CA ASP A 197 1.90 6.86 -10.74
C ASP A 197 1.91 7.15 -9.23
N LYS A 198 0.74 7.20 -8.60
CA LYS A 198 0.63 7.39 -7.16
C LYS A 198 1.05 6.15 -6.37
N MET A 199 0.83 4.96 -6.91
CA MET A 199 1.34 3.73 -6.31
C MET A 199 2.87 3.70 -6.32
N ALA A 200 3.51 4.15 -7.40
CA ALA A 200 4.96 4.28 -7.47
C ALA A 200 5.48 5.30 -6.44
N GLU A 201 4.83 6.47 -6.32
CA GLU A 201 5.18 7.48 -5.30
C GLU A 201 5.04 6.92 -3.87
N VAL A 202 4.02 6.08 -3.60
CA VAL A 202 3.88 5.40 -2.29
C VAL A 202 5.06 4.47 -2.04
N LEU A 203 5.46 3.64 -3.02
CA LEU A 203 6.60 2.72 -2.89
C LEU A 203 7.93 3.43 -2.66
N GLU A 204 8.13 4.62 -3.22
CA GLU A 204 9.32 5.45 -3.00
C GLU A 204 9.43 5.96 -1.56
N ASN A 205 8.28 6.16 -0.90
CA ASN A 205 8.20 6.84 0.38
C ASN A 205 7.92 5.93 1.57
N VAL A 206 7.21 4.82 1.37
CA VAL A 206 6.76 3.93 2.45
C VAL A 206 7.93 3.34 3.25
N ARG A 207 7.76 3.28 4.59
CA ARG A 207 8.70 2.68 5.54
C ARG A 207 7.99 1.60 6.36
N ASP A 208 8.77 0.80 7.06
CA ASP A 208 8.27 -0.30 7.91
C ASP A 208 7.34 0.16 9.04
N ASP A 209 7.49 1.43 9.48
CA ASP A 209 6.65 2.03 10.51
C ASP A 209 5.30 2.58 9.98
N CYS A 210 5.03 2.47 8.68
CA CYS A 210 3.81 3.01 8.08
C CYS A 210 2.56 2.27 8.56
N ILE A 211 1.64 3.01 9.19
CA ILE A 211 0.30 2.52 9.52
C ILE A 211 -0.67 2.91 8.40
N ILE A 212 -1.53 1.98 8.00
CA ILE A 212 -2.66 2.25 7.11
C ILE A 212 -3.97 2.14 7.88
N ILE A 213 -4.79 3.19 7.85
CA ILE A 213 -6.14 3.19 8.41
C ILE A 213 -7.19 3.24 7.31
N MET A 214 -8.22 2.43 7.45
CA MET A 214 -9.25 2.26 6.43
C MET A 214 -10.63 2.23 7.07
N ASP A 215 -11.49 3.21 6.75
CA ASP A 215 -12.90 3.23 7.16
C ASP A 215 -13.71 4.26 6.34
N THR A 216 -14.98 4.37 6.66
CA THR A 216 -15.87 5.40 6.16
C THR A 216 -15.45 6.80 6.62
N ASP A 217 -15.82 7.84 5.87
CA ASP A 217 -15.57 9.24 6.23
C ASP A 217 -16.07 9.58 7.66
N LYS A 218 -17.18 8.98 8.08
CA LYS A 218 -17.76 9.18 9.41
C LYS A 218 -16.87 8.68 10.54
N ASN A 219 -16.18 7.55 10.33
CA ASN A 219 -15.49 6.84 11.42
C ASN A 219 -13.97 7.03 11.41
N ILE A 220 -13.40 7.41 10.26
CA ILE A 220 -11.93 7.46 10.06
C ILE A 220 -11.20 8.33 11.09
N ARG A 221 -11.88 9.27 11.71
CA ARG A 221 -11.30 10.18 12.70
C ARG A 221 -11.31 9.63 14.13
N ASN A 222 -11.78 8.40 14.33
CA ASN A 222 -11.89 7.78 15.64
C ASN A 222 -10.69 6.88 16.00
N TYR A 223 -9.73 6.74 15.07
CA TYR A 223 -8.54 5.89 15.23
C TYR A 223 -7.35 6.52 15.99
#